data_1aed77a4f3db8b6878177a2ca2c26556
#
_entry.id   1aed77a4f3db8b6878177a2ca2c26556
#
_cell.length_a   1.000
_cell.length_b   1.000
_cell.length_c   1.000
_cell.angle_alpha   90.00
_cell.angle_beta   90.00
_cell.angle_gamma   90.00
#
_symmetry.space_group_name_H-M   'P 1'
#
loop_
_entity.id
_entity.type
_entity.pdbx_description
1 polymer ?
#
loop_
_entity_poly.entity_id
_entity_poly.type
_entity_poly.pdbx_seq_one_letter_code
_entity_poly.pdbx_strand_id
1 'polypeptide(L)'
;MTSLEFNCQFDQLQKKLLPFAYRLTNNLEDAKDLIQETAMRAFNNKEKFENGTNFRAWVITIMRNTFINIYRKKKNRATSSEPSDSYVFVNENHACDNAAGSNIMIRELKSIINDLDNTYRQPFLMFFEGYKYEEIANDMNLPIGTVKSRIFFARRLLRDQINYHYAFDTSIAVRA
;
A
#
# COMPACT_ATOMS: atom_id res chain seq x y z
N MET A 1 8.07 9.23 -18.86
CA MET A 1 7.35 10.45 -18.43
C MET A 1 8.32 11.61 -18.33
N THR A 2 8.02 12.75 -18.95
CA THR A 2 8.86 13.97 -18.87
C THR A 2 8.74 14.64 -17.50
N SER A 3 9.70 15.52 -17.17
CA SER A 3 9.64 16.24 -15.88
C SER A 3 8.43 17.19 -15.80
N LEU A 4 8.00 17.73 -16.91
CA LEU A 4 6.85 18.64 -16.99
C LEU A 4 5.53 17.89 -16.79
N GLU A 5 5.37 16.73 -17.43
CA GLU A 5 4.23 15.85 -17.24
C GLU A 5 4.13 15.35 -15.77
N PHE A 6 5.27 15.00 -15.18
CA PHE A 6 5.32 14.58 -13.78
C PHE A 6 4.81 15.70 -12.86
N ASN A 7 5.36 16.90 -12.99
CA ASN A 7 4.98 18.02 -12.13
C ASN A 7 3.49 18.32 -12.25
N CYS A 8 2.95 18.37 -13.47
CA CYS A 8 1.52 18.60 -13.70
C CYS A 8 0.64 17.54 -13.04
N GLN A 9 0.97 16.25 -13.20
CA GLN A 9 0.21 15.16 -12.59
C GLN A 9 0.37 15.12 -11.06
N PHE A 10 1.57 15.42 -10.55
CA PHE A 10 1.82 15.40 -9.11
C PHE A 10 1.11 16.56 -8.40
N ASP A 11 1.10 17.76 -8.95
CA ASP A 11 0.41 18.92 -8.38
C ASP A 11 -1.09 18.68 -8.26
N GLN A 12 -1.71 18.08 -9.27
CA GLN A 12 -3.13 17.68 -9.20
C GLN A 12 -3.41 16.63 -8.14
N LEU A 13 -2.42 15.76 -7.88
CA LEU A 13 -2.54 14.68 -6.93
C LEU A 13 -2.27 15.13 -5.49
N GLN A 14 -1.42 16.15 -5.27
CA GLN A 14 -0.89 16.54 -3.96
C GLN A 14 -1.99 16.79 -2.92
N LYS A 15 -3.06 17.50 -3.30
CA LYS A 15 -4.20 17.77 -2.41
C LYS A 15 -4.92 16.50 -1.95
N LYS A 16 -4.94 15.48 -2.82
CA LYS A 16 -5.58 14.18 -2.53
C LYS A 16 -4.68 13.24 -1.72
N LEU A 17 -3.38 13.52 -1.66
CA LEU A 17 -2.43 12.73 -0.87
C LEU A 17 -2.44 13.11 0.61
N LEU A 18 -2.81 14.35 0.96
CA LEU A 18 -2.73 14.85 2.33
C LEU A 18 -3.54 14.01 3.33
N PRO A 19 -4.80 13.64 3.08
CA PRO A 19 -5.54 12.76 3.99
C PRO A 19 -4.91 11.40 4.17
N PHE A 20 -4.31 10.87 3.10
CA PHE A 20 -3.63 9.58 3.14
C PHE A 20 -2.32 9.66 3.95
N ALA A 21 -1.50 10.69 3.72
CA ALA A 21 -0.27 10.93 4.46
C ALA A 21 -0.57 11.16 5.96
N TYR A 22 -1.62 11.93 6.27
CA TYR A 22 -2.05 12.17 7.65
C TYR A 22 -2.46 10.88 8.36
N ARG A 23 -3.16 9.96 7.70
CA ARG A 23 -3.50 8.65 8.27
C ARG A 23 -2.26 7.80 8.62
N LEU A 24 -1.17 7.97 7.88
CA LEU A 24 0.07 7.25 8.15
C LEU A 24 0.86 7.85 9.30
N THR A 25 0.92 9.18 9.39
CA THR A 25 1.80 9.90 10.31
C THR A 25 1.11 10.33 11.61
N ASN A 26 -0.22 10.46 11.56
CA ASN A 26 -1.07 11.01 12.62
C ASN A 26 -0.62 12.42 13.09
N ASN A 27 0.11 13.14 12.26
CA ASN A 27 0.60 14.50 12.47
C ASN A 27 0.63 15.27 11.15
N LEU A 28 0.17 16.53 11.15
CA LEU A 28 0.03 17.31 9.93
C LEU A 28 1.39 17.73 9.34
N GLU A 29 2.34 18.09 10.17
CA GLU A 29 3.69 18.47 9.70
C GLU A 29 4.44 17.25 9.16
N ASP A 30 4.46 16.14 9.91
CA ASP A 30 5.03 14.88 9.41
C ASP A 30 4.34 14.40 8.10
N ALA A 31 3.04 14.67 7.93
CA ALA A 31 2.31 14.35 6.71
C ALA A 31 2.78 15.19 5.52
N LYS A 32 3.00 16.49 5.73
CA LYS A 32 3.55 17.38 4.68
C LYS A 32 4.98 16.97 4.29
N ASP A 33 5.81 16.67 5.28
CA ASP A 33 7.19 16.20 5.05
C ASP A 33 7.19 14.86 4.28
N LEU A 34 6.29 13.95 4.63
CA LEU A 34 6.12 12.68 3.92
C LEU A 34 5.73 12.90 2.46
N ILE A 35 4.84 13.86 2.17
CA ILE A 35 4.45 14.20 0.79
C ILE A 35 5.65 14.77 0.02
N GLN A 36 6.43 15.66 0.60
CA GLN A 36 7.62 16.25 -0.04
C GLN A 36 8.67 15.18 -0.34
N GLU A 37 8.98 14.34 0.62
CA GLU A 37 9.92 13.21 0.43
C GLU A 37 9.42 12.22 -0.63
N THR A 38 8.11 11.99 -0.68
CA THR A 38 7.47 11.17 -1.71
C THR A 38 7.60 11.79 -3.08
N ALA A 39 7.38 13.11 -3.20
CA ALA A 39 7.54 13.86 -4.45
C ALA A 39 8.95 13.71 -5.00
N MET A 40 9.97 13.94 -4.16
CA MET A 40 11.36 13.82 -4.53
C MET A 40 11.72 12.41 -5.00
N ARG A 41 11.27 11.38 -4.27
CA ARG A 41 11.53 9.98 -4.62
C ARG A 41 10.80 9.56 -5.90
N ALA A 42 9.56 9.99 -6.06
CA ALA A 42 8.78 9.71 -7.26
C ALA A 42 9.41 10.41 -8.48
N PHE A 43 9.82 11.66 -8.35
CA PHE A 43 10.52 12.38 -9.41
C PHE A 43 11.82 11.69 -9.84
N ASN A 44 12.64 11.26 -8.89
CA ASN A 44 13.90 10.56 -9.17
C ASN A 44 13.69 9.17 -9.81
N ASN A 45 12.49 8.60 -9.66
CA ASN A 45 12.13 7.29 -10.24
C ASN A 45 11.09 7.40 -11.37
N LYS A 46 10.83 8.60 -11.91
CA LYS A 46 9.81 8.83 -12.95
C LYS A 46 9.98 7.99 -14.21
N GLU A 47 11.19 7.58 -14.51
CA GLU A 47 11.50 6.72 -15.65
C GLU A 47 10.99 5.27 -15.45
N LYS A 48 10.82 4.84 -14.20
CA LYS A 48 10.27 3.52 -13.85
C LYS A 48 8.74 3.46 -13.89
N PHE A 49 8.10 4.61 -14.09
CA PHE A 49 6.65 4.67 -14.24
C PHE A 49 6.26 4.26 -15.65
N GLU A 50 5.44 3.23 -15.78
CA GLU A 50 4.88 2.79 -17.06
C GLU A 50 3.71 3.66 -17.45
N ASN A 51 3.81 4.34 -18.61
CA ASN A 51 2.74 5.16 -19.13
C ASN A 51 1.49 4.30 -19.40
N GLY A 52 0.32 4.84 -19.08
CA GLY A 52 -0.96 4.10 -19.18
C GLY A 52 -1.34 3.33 -17.93
N THR A 53 -0.48 3.28 -16.90
CA THR A 53 -0.82 2.73 -15.59
C THR A 53 -1.34 3.81 -14.64
N ASN A 54 -1.79 3.40 -13.45
CA ASN A 54 -2.36 4.31 -12.46
C ASN A 54 -1.27 5.09 -11.69
N PHE A 55 -0.98 6.34 -12.13
CA PHE A 55 0.00 7.23 -11.50
C PHE A 55 -0.25 7.44 -10.00
N ARG A 56 -1.52 7.62 -9.60
CA ARG A 56 -1.88 7.79 -8.18
C ARG A 56 -1.49 6.56 -7.35
N ALA A 57 -1.80 5.36 -7.83
CA ALA A 57 -1.46 4.13 -7.12
C ALA A 57 0.06 3.94 -7.00
N TRP A 58 0.81 4.30 -8.04
CA TRP A 58 2.26 4.27 -8.04
C TRP A 58 2.86 5.24 -7.01
N VAL A 59 2.38 6.49 -6.95
CA VAL A 59 2.82 7.48 -5.96
C VAL A 59 2.46 7.05 -4.53
N ILE A 60 1.25 6.52 -4.30
CA ILE A 60 0.83 6.01 -2.99
C ILE A 60 1.74 4.86 -2.52
N THR A 61 2.16 4.00 -3.44
CA THR A 61 3.12 2.92 -3.12
C THR A 61 4.47 3.47 -2.67
N ILE A 62 4.98 4.50 -3.36
CA ILE A 62 6.22 5.19 -2.97
C ILE A 62 6.05 5.85 -1.59
N MET A 63 4.94 6.55 -1.36
CA MET A 63 4.65 7.20 -0.09
C MET A 63 4.63 6.22 1.08
N ARG A 64 3.92 5.10 0.92
CA ARG A 64 3.86 4.06 1.94
C ARG A 64 5.24 3.50 2.26
N ASN A 65 6.02 3.15 1.24
CA ASN A 65 7.37 2.64 1.42
C ASN A 65 8.30 3.68 2.09
N THR A 66 8.13 4.96 1.74
CA THR A 66 8.86 6.06 2.36
C THR A 66 8.53 6.19 3.84
N PHE A 67 7.24 6.16 4.19
CA PHE A 67 6.79 6.19 5.58
C PHE A 67 7.37 5.02 6.39
N ILE A 68 7.25 3.79 5.88
CA ILE A 68 7.80 2.60 6.55
C ILE A 68 9.30 2.75 6.82
N ASN A 69 10.06 3.25 5.83
CA ASN A 69 11.49 3.46 5.99
C ASN A 69 11.82 4.54 7.03
N ILE A 70 11.06 5.65 7.06
CA ILE A 70 11.24 6.73 8.05
C ILE A 70 10.92 6.20 9.44
N TYR A 71 9.81 5.51 9.59
CA TYR A 71 9.37 4.95 10.87
C TYR A 71 10.40 3.94 11.41
N ARG A 72 10.89 3.02 10.59
CA ARG A 72 11.92 2.05 10.98
C ARG A 72 13.21 2.74 11.42
N LYS A 73 13.62 3.81 10.72
CA LYS A 73 14.77 4.61 11.13
C LYS A 73 14.55 5.30 12.48
N LYS A 74 13.36 5.87 12.71
CA LYS A 74 13.01 6.47 14.01
C LYS A 74 13.03 5.40 15.12
N LYS A 75 12.43 4.23 14.88
CA LYS A 75 12.40 3.12 15.85
C LYS A 75 13.80 2.60 16.17
N ASN A 76 14.64 2.33 15.18
CA ASN A 76 15.99 1.84 15.37
C ASN A 76 16.89 2.86 16.11
N ARG A 77 16.60 4.16 16.01
CA ARG A 77 17.29 5.20 16.81
C ARG A 77 16.77 5.30 18.23
N ALA A 78 15.49 5.01 18.44
CA ALA A 78 14.87 5.01 19.76
C ALA A 78 15.14 3.71 20.54
N THR A 79 15.43 2.60 19.83
CA THR A 79 15.60 1.27 20.44
C THR A 79 17.05 0.99 20.77
N SER A 80 17.55 1.70 21.79
CA SER A 80 18.45 1.07 22.77
C SER A 80 17.66 0.29 23.83
N SER A 81 16.32 0.25 23.80
CA SER A 81 15.48 -0.39 24.80
C SER A 81 14.16 -0.85 24.21
N GLU A 82 13.97 -2.16 24.27
CA GLU A 82 12.75 -2.96 24.08
C GLU A 82 12.23 -3.29 22.68
N PRO A 83 11.96 -4.60 22.44
CA PRO A 83 11.27 -5.09 21.24
C PRO A 83 9.79 -5.23 21.56
N SER A 84 8.94 -4.53 20.91
CA SER A 84 7.60 -4.97 20.49
C SER A 84 6.86 -3.83 19.81
N ASP A 85 6.32 -4.10 18.67
CA ASP A 85 4.91 -4.06 18.33
C ASP A 85 4.73 -4.30 16.84
N SER A 86 3.99 -5.36 16.55
CA SER A 86 3.47 -5.68 15.23
C SER A 86 2.73 -4.46 14.67
N TYR A 87 3.12 -4.05 13.47
CA TYR A 87 2.47 -2.96 12.75
C TYR A 87 1.07 -3.37 12.34
N VAL A 88 0.09 -3.04 13.16
CA VAL A 88 -1.31 -3.05 12.74
C VAL A 88 -1.55 -1.78 11.93
N PHE A 89 -1.32 -1.84 10.62
CA PHE A 89 -1.66 -0.77 9.67
C PHE A 89 -3.17 -0.64 9.44
N VAL A 90 -3.98 -1.33 10.21
CA VAL A 90 -5.43 -1.23 10.20
C VAL A 90 -5.87 -0.73 11.56
N ASN A 91 -5.66 0.55 11.84
CA ASN A 91 -6.47 1.21 12.84
C ASN A 91 -7.89 1.32 12.28
N GLU A 92 -8.76 0.43 12.75
CA GLU A 92 -10.19 0.35 12.37
C GLU A 92 -11.01 1.59 12.78
N ASN A 93 -10.41 2.59 13.43
CA ASN A 93 -11.14 3.63 14.16
C ASN A 93 -11.15 5.02 13.51
N HIS A 94 -10.73 5.18 12.24
CA HIS A 94 -10.96 6.43 11.53
C HIS A 94 -11.81 6.20 10.28
N ALA A 95 -13.10 5.90 10.53
CA ALA A 95 -14.15 5.99 9.53
C ALA A 95 -14.35 7.45 9.16
N CYS A 96 -13.92 7.86 7.98
CA CYS A 96 -14.47 9.03 7.32
C CYS A 96 -15.93 8.73 6.93
N ASP A 97 -16.79 9.73 7.05
CA ASP A 97 -18.24 9.76 6.86
C ASP A 97 -18.78 9.36 5.47
N ASN A 98 -18.46 8.14 5.02
CA ASN A 98 -19.20 7.41 3.99
C ASN A 98 -19.28 5.93 4.41
N ALA A 99 -19.79 5.73 5.62
CA ALA A 99 -19.53 4.52 6.39
C ALA A 99 -20.16 3.21 5.84
N ALA A 100 -21.31 3.27 5.16
CA ALA A 100 -22.00 2.03 4.78
C ALA A 100 -21.37 1.32 3.58
N GLY A 101 -21.15 2.03 2.47
CA GLY A 101 -20.57 1.42 1.25
C GLY A 101 -19.11 1.04 1.41
N SER A 102 -18.30 1.88 2.09
CA SER A 102 -16.89 1.59 2.34
C SER A 102 -16.68 0.38 3.25
N ASN A 103 -17.56 0.16 4.23
CA ASN A 103 -17.46 -0.98 5.15
C ASN A 103 -17.79 -2.31 4.46
N ILE A 104 -18.72 -2.33 3.51
CA ILE A 104 -19.06 -3.53 2.72
C ILE A 104 -17.85 -3.90 1.85
N MET A 105 -17.30 -2.95 1.08
CA MET A 105 -16.13 -3.17 0.24
C MET A 105 -14.90 -3.65 1.02
N ILE A 106 -14.65 -3.09 2.21
CA ILE A 106 -13.55 -3.54 3.07
C ILE A 106 -13.75 -4.96 3.55
N ARG A 107 -14.98 -5.36 3.91
CA ARG A 107 -15.31 -6.72 4.32
C ARG A 107 -15.11 -7.71 3.17
N GLU A 108 -15.56 -7.37 1.98
CA GLU A 108 -15.36 -8.19 0.77
C GLU A 108 -13.87 -8.36 0.45
N LEU A 109 -13.08 -7.28 0.49
CA LEU A 109 -11.64 -7.37 0.28
C LEU A 109 -10.94 -8.21 1.35
N LYS A 110 -11.35 -8.08 2.62
CA LYS A 110 -10.84 -8.95 3.71
C LYS A 110 -11.20 -10.42 3.46
N SER A 111 -12.43 -10.71 3.00
CA SER A 111 -12.84 -12.07 2.65
C SER A 111 -11.96 -12.64 1.54
N ILE A 112 -11.80 -11.91 0.43
CA ILE A 112 -10.96 -12.31 -0.70
C ILE A 112 -9.51 -12.60 -0.26
N ILE A 113 -8.95 -11.79 0.65
CA ILE A 113 -7.61 -12.03 1.19
C ILE A 113 -7.58 -13.29 2.06
N ASN A 114 -8.63 -13.53 2.86
CA ASN A 114 -8.71 -14.70 3.73
C ASN A 114 -8.90 -16.00 2.95
N ASP A 115 -9.50 -15.94 1.76
CA ASP A 115 -9.71 -17.08 0.86
C ASP A 115 -8.42 -17.50 0.14
N LEU A 116 -7.37 -16.68 0.18
CA LEU A 116 -6.07 -17.08 -0.33
C LEU A 116 -5.48 -18.22 0.47
N ASP A 117 -4.85 -19.17 -0.23
CA ASP A 117 -4.04 -20.19 0.41
C ASP A 117 -2.98 -19.57 1.33
N ASN A 118 -2.78 -20.15 2.51
CA ASN A 118 -1.87 -19.61 3.52
C ASN A 118 -0.43 -19.45 3.02
N THR A 119 -0.02 -20.27 2.06
CA THR A 119 1.30 -20.21 1.40
C THR A 119 1.53 -18.86 0.72
N TYR A 120 0.49 -18.26 0.17
CA TYR A 120 0.54 -16.96 -0.51
C TYR A 120 0.10 -15.82 0.41
N ARG A 121 -0.91 -16.07 1.25
CA ARG A 121 -1.51 -15.07 2.14
C ARG A 121 -0.52 -14.53 3.15
N GLN A 122 0.20 -15.41 3.85
CA GLN A 122 1.08 -15.00 4.94
C GLN A 122 2.23 -14.08 4.48
N PRO A 123 3.06 -14.44 3.48
CA PRO A 123 4.11 -13.53 3.01
C PRO A 123 3.56 -12.25 2.37
N PHE A 124 2.35 -12.31 1.79
CA PHE A 124 1.67 -11.12 1.28
C PHE A 124 1.26 -10.17 2.40
N LEU A 125 0.66 -10.67 3.50
CA LEU A 125 0.28 -9.85 4.65
C LEU A 125 1.50 -9.23 5.33
N MET A 126 2.55 -10.01 5.58
CA MET A 126 3.80 -9.49 6.16
C MET A 126 4.40 -8.39 5.27
N PHE A 127 4.43 -8.59 3.95
CA PHE A 127 4.87 -7.54 3.02
C PHE A 127 3.93 -6.32 3.08
N PHE A 128 2.64 -6.55 3.19
CA PHE A 128 1.65 -5.47 3.34
C PHE A 128 1.83 -4.73 4.66
N GLU A 129 2.20 -5.39 5.73
CA GLU A 129 2.56 -4.81 7.03
C GLU A 129 3.90 -4.07 7.00
N GLY A 130 4.67 -4.20 5.93
CA GLY A 130 5.88 -3.44 5.69
C GLY A 130 7.18 -4.19 5.93
N TYR A 131 7.15 -5.51 6.19
CA TYR A 131 8.36 -6.31 6.29
C TYR A 131 9.12 -6.33 4.97
N LYS A 132 10.47 -6.37 5.05
CA LYS A 132 11.32 -6.54 3.87
C LYS A 132 11.29 -8.01 3.43
N TYR A 133 11.58 -8.26 2.16
CA TYR A 133 11.67 -9.65 1.65
C TYR A 133 12.64 -10.53 2.43
N GLU A 134 13.76 -9.96 2.87
CA GLU A 134 14.77 -10.65 3.69
C GLU A 134 14.22 -11.01 5.08
N GLU A 135 13.49 -10.08 5.72
CA GLU A 135 12.85 -10.31 7.02
C GLU A 135 11.79 -11.41 6.92
N ILE A 136 10.96 -11.38 5.88
CA ILE A 136 9.95 -12.40 5.61
C ILE A 136 10.61 -13.76 5.31
N ALA A 137 11.71 -13.76 4.54
CA ALA A 137 12.46 -14.96 4.21
C ALA A 137 13.03 -15.63 5.46
N ASN A 138 13.59 -14.84 6.37
CA ASN A 138 14.12 -15.34 7.64
C ASN A 138 13.02 -15.84 8.57
N ASP A 139 11.92 -15.08 8.72
CA ASP A 139 10.81 -15.44 9.61
C ASP A 139 10.09 -16.73 9.16
N MET A 140 9.87 -16.85 7.86
CA MET A 140 9.22 -18.02 7.26
C MET A 140 10.18 -19.18 6.94
N ASN A 141 11.48 -19.00 7.17
CA ASN A 141 12.52 -19.96 6.81
C ASN A 141 12.47 -20.39 5.33
N LEU A 142 12.35 -19.42 4.42
CA LEU A 142 12.23 -19.61 2.98
C LEU A 142 13.30 -18.86 2.21
N PRO A 143 13.70 -19.36 1.02
CA PRO A 143 14.55 -18.58 0.12
C PRO A 143 13.86 -17.27 -0.29
N ILE A 144 14.61 -16.18 -0.36
CA ILE A 144 14.09 -14.86 -0.74
C ILE A 144 13.41 -14.85 -2.14
N GLY A 145 13.88 -15.69 -3.06
CA GLY A 145 13.25 -15.88 -4.36
C GLY A 145 11.85 -16.47 -4.25
N THR A 146 11.65 -17.42 -3.32
CA THR A 146 10.36 -18.02 -3.02
C THR A 146 9.40 -17.01 -2.42
N VAL A 147 9.86 -16.15 -1.50
CA VAL A 147 9.05 -15.07 -0.93
C VAL A 147 8.58 -14.10 -2.01
N LYS A 148 9.50 -13.66 -2.88
CA LYS A 148 9.16 -12.76 -4.00
C LYS A 148 8.10 -13.38 -4.93
N SER A 149 8.27 -14.64 -5.31
CA SER A 149 7.33 -15.34 -6.20
C SER A 149 5.96 -15.55 -5.52
N ARG A 150 5.92 -15.94 -4.24
CA ARG A 150 4.67 -16.09 -3.49
C ARG A 150 3.89 -14.78 -3.39
N ILE A 151 4.56 -13.67 -3.09
CA ILE A 151 3.92 -12.34 -3.06
C ILE A 151 3.44 -11.91 -4.45
N PHE A 152 4.19 -12.22 -5.50
CA PHE A 152 3.77 -11.96 -6.88
C PHE A 152 2.48 -12.74 -7.23
N PHE A 153 2.45 -14.04 -6.94
CA PHE A 153 1.26 -14.87 -7.18
C PHE A 153 0.06 -14.45 -6.33
N ALA A 154 0.28 -14.11 -5.05
CA ALA A 154 -0.79 -13.55 -4.20
C ALA A 154 -1.44 -12.32 -4.85
N ARG A 155 -0.64 -11.36 -5.32
CA ARG A 155 -1.15 -10.15 -6.00
C ARG A 155 -1.90 -10.47 -7.28
N ARG A 156 -1.45 -11.46 -8.04
CA ARG A 156 -2.12 -11.90 -9.26
C ARG A 156 -3.48 -12.51 -8.95
N LEU A 157 -3.54 -13.46 -8.01
CA LEU A 157 -4.78 -14.11 -7.59
C LEU A 157 -5.79 -13.11 -7.04
N LEU A 158 -5.35 -12.18 -6.17
CA LEU A 158 -6.20 -11.12 -5.64
C LEU A 158 -6.74 -10.21 -6.74
N ARG A 159 -5.92 -9.83 -7.71
CA ARG A 159 -6.34 -9.01 -8.85
C ARG A 159 -7.42 -9.73 -9.66
N ASP A 160 -7.22 -11.01 -9.96
CA ASP A 160 -8.13 -11.80 -10.77
C ASP A 160 -9.48 -11.97 -10.04
N GLN A 161 -9.47 -12.23 -8.73
CA GLN A 161 -10.68 -12.31 -7.92
C GLN A 161 -11.40 -10.96 -7.81
N ILE A 162 -10.68 -9.87 -7.56
CA ILE A 162 -11.26 -8.51 -7.51
C ILE A 162 -11.90 -8.17 -8.86
N ASN A 163 -11.20 -8.39 -9.96
CA ASN A 163 -11.74 -8.14 -11.29
C ASN A 163 -13.00 -8.98 -11.57
N TYR A 164 -13.03 -10.23 -11.14
CA TYR A 164 -14.20 -11.09 -11.29
C TYR A 164 -15.40 -10.56 -10.51
N HIS A 165 -15.23 -10.20 -9.24
CA HIS A 165 -16.30 -9.66 -8.40
C HIS A 165 -16.84 -8.32 -8.93
N TYR A 166 -15.97 -7.39 -9.30
CA TYR A 166 -16.39 -6.06 -9.75
C TYR A 166 -16.77 -5.98 -11.24
N ALA A 167 -16.31 -6.90 -12.10
CA ALA A 167 -16.80 -6.99 -13.47
C ALA A 167 -18.25 -7.51 -13.54
N PHE A 168 -18.66 -8.34 -12.57
CA PHE A 168 -20.04 -8.84 -12.49
C PHE A 168 -21.01 -7.75 -12.06
N ASP A 169 -20.64 -6.86 -11.15
CA ASP A 169 -21.47 -5.73 -10.69
C ASP A 169 -21.73 -4.71 -11.81
N THR A 170 -20.75 -4.43 -12.67
CA THR A 170 -20.93 -3.52 -13.81
C THR A 170 -21.85 -4.10 -14.88
N SER A 171 -21.95 -5.41 -15.03
CA SER A 171 -22.83 -6.06 -15.99
C SER A 171 -24.32 -6.06 -15.59
N ILE A 172 -24.59 -5.96 -14.28
CA ILE A 172 -25.97 -5.86 -13.76
C ILE A 172 -26.49 -4.42 -13.84
N ALA A 173 -25.61 -3.42 -13.61
CA ALA A 173 -25.97 -1.99 -13.68
C ALA A 173 -26.28 -1.49 -15.11
N VAL A 174 -25.86 -2.21 -16.16
CA VAL A 174 -26.14 -1.87 -17.56
C VAL A 174 -27.43 -2.50 -18.08
N ARG A 175 -28.07 -3.39 -17.30
CA ARG A 175 -29.32 -4.09 -17.68
C ARG A 175 -30.57 -3.62 -16.92
N ALA A 176 -30.44 -2.62 -16.07
CA ALA A 176 -31.54 -1.95 -15.35
C ALA A 176 -31.75 -0.53 -15.87
#